data_cc9a1a08dba7998681fc87028c9879d5
#
_entry.id   cc9a1a08dba7998681fc87028c9879d5
#
_cell.length_a   1.000
_cell.length_b   1.000
_cell.length_c   1.000
_cell.angle_alpha   90.00
_cell.angle_beta   90.00
_cell.angle_gamma   90.00
#
_symmetry.space_group_name_H-M   'P 1'
#
loop_
_entity.id
_entity.type
_entity.pdbx_description
1 polymer ?
#
loop_
_entity_poly.entity_id
_entity_poly.type
_entity_poly.pdbx_seq_one_letter_code
_entity_poly.pdbx_strand_id
1 'polypeptide(L)'
;NESILRTSTSIMNTLPKDMVRKISYSTFCICDIDCFGNVKIIEYETPSYYLYRNGRFVNISKEKIPVEREDLENTFLWISEFTLEKEDRIIFFSDGVSQSGMGTAKMPFGWEDGAKEYIANLVNQYNNISAKELAHKIVNQAEKNDGYSLKDDTSCCVIYMRKPRNLLVCTGPPYDEKNDKYLANRVREFQGKKILCGGTTATIIS
;
A
#
# COMPACT_ATOMS: atom_id res chain seq x y z
N ASN A 1 -19.54 -8.90 4.50
CA ASN A 1 -18.58 -10.01 4.77
C ASN A 1 -18.72 -11.19 3.79
N GLU A 2 -19.91 -11.50 3.29
CA GLU A 2 -20.07 -12.54 2.25
C GLU A 2 -19.52 -12.13 0.87
N SER A 3 -19.41 -10.85 0.58
CA SER A 3 -19.05 -10.33 -0.74
C SER A 3 -17.61 -10.67 -1.15
N ILE A 4 -16.62 -10.44 -0.29
CA ILE A 4 -15.20 -10.68 -0.63
C ILE A 4 -14.89 -12.18 -0.77
N LEU A 5 -15.44 -13.02 0.09
CA LEU A 5 -15.26 -14.48 0.01
C LEU A 5 -15.96 -15.04 -1.24
N ARG A 6 -17.16 -14.58 -1.56
CA ARG A 6 -17.84 -14.95 -2.82
C ARG A 6 -17.04 -14.53 -4.04
N THR A 7 -16.47 -13.32 -4.03
CA THR A 7 -15.60 -12.84 -5.11
C THR A 7 -14.38 -13.74 -5.26
N SER A 8 -13.70 -14.09 -4.17
CA SER A 8 -12.55 -14.99 -4.19
C SER A 8 -12.91 -16.38 -4.71
N THR A 9 -14.04 -16.93 -4.26
CA THR A 9 -14.55 -18.23 -4.75
C THR A 9 -14.88 -18.17 -6.25
N SER A 10 -15.51 -17.08 -6.71
CA SER A 10 -15.80 -16.89 -8.13
C SER A 10 -14.53 -16.80 -8.97
N ILE A 11 -13.50 -16.09 -8.49
CA ILE A 11 -12.20 -16.03 -9.14
C ILE A 11 -11.60 -17.44 -9.20
N MET A 12 -11.55 -18.17 -8.08
CA MET A 12 -11.02 -19.53 -8.05
C MET A 12 -11.75 -20.48 -9.01
N ASN A 13 -13.06 -20.33 -9.14
CA ASN A 13 -13.85 -21.17 -10.06
C ASN A 13 -13.64 -20.84 -11.54
N THR A 14 -13.19 -19.61 -11.86
CA THR A 14 -13.00 -19.15 -13.24
C THR A 14 -11.54 -19.19 -13.69
N LEU A 15 -10.57 -19.25 -12.76
CA LEU A 15 -9.16 -19.30 -13.10
C LEU A 15 -8.84 -20.57 -13.87
N PRO A 16 -8.17 -20.46 -15.05
CA PRO A 16 -7.69 -21.60 -15.78
C PRO A 16 -6.65 -22.36 -14.95
N LYS A 17 -6.59 -23.66 -15.16
CA LYS A 17 -5.61 -24.55 -14.58
C LYS A 17 -4.51 -24.85 -15.58
N ASP A 18 -3.27 -24.80 -15.13
CA ASP A 18 -2.17 -25.37 -15.90
C ASP A 18 -2.34 -26.90 -15.94
N MET A 19 -2.63 -27.42 -17.13
CA MET A 19 -2.91 -28.84 -17.35
C MET A 19 -1.71 -29.73 -17.07
N VAL A 20 -0.49 -29.18 -17.13
CA VAL A 20 0.77 -29.90 -16.91
C VAL A 20 1.15 -29.93 -15.44
N ARG A 21 1.13 -28.76 -14.80
CA ARG A 21 1.56 -28.57 -13.41
C ARG A 21 0.45 -28.79 -12.39
N LYS A 22 -0.81 -28.84 -12.83
CA LYS A 22 -2.03 -28.98 -12.00
C LYS A 22 -2.17 -27.91 -10.90
N ILE A 23 -1.60 -26.73 -11.13
CA ILE A 23 -1.71 -25.57 -10.25
C ILE A 23 -2.61 -24.52 -10.91
N SER A 24 -3.15 -23.60 -10.12
CA SER A 24 -3.86 -22.46 -10.69
C SER A 24 -2.88 -21.57 -11.47
N TYR A 25 -3.35 -21.04 -12.60
CA TYR A 25 -2.53 -20.21 -13.48
C TYR A 25 -2.24 -18.82 -12.91
N SER A 26 -2.95 -18.41 -11.88
CA SER A 26 -2.84 -17.05 -11.37
C SER A 26 -2.93 -17.03 -9.85
N THR A 27 -2.13 -16.18 -9.25
CA THR A 27 -2.17 -15.82 -7.82
C THR A 27 -2.95 -14.53 -7.64
N PHE A 28 -3.55 -14.30 -6.49
CA PHE A 28 -4.22 -13.03 -6.21
C PHE A 28 -4.26 -12.68 -4.73
N CYS A 29 -4.36 -11.38 -4.46
CA CYS A 29 -4.64 -10.84 -3.14
C CYS A 29 -5.80 -9.85 -3.26
N ILE A 30 -6.81 -9.99 -2.40
CA ILE A 30 -7.95 -9.09 -2.32
C ILE A 30 -7.93 -8.44 -0.95
N CYS A 31 -7.96 -7.11 -0.92
CA CYS A 31 -8.04 -6.34 0.32
C CYS A 31 -9.32 -5.49 0.30
N ASP A 32 -10.18 -5.71 1.28
CA ASP A 32 -11.40 -4.94 1.53
C ASP A 32 -11.22 -4.11 2.80
N ILE A 33 -11.55 -2.83 2.72
CA ILE A 33 -11.44 -1.89 3.85
C ILE A 33 -12.73 -1.11 3.95
N ASP A 34 -13.43 -1.23 5.06
CA ASP A 34 -14.64 -0.47 5.30
C ASP A 34 -14.36 0.95 5.80
N CYS A 35 -15.41 1.76 5.91
CA CYS A 35 -15.31 3.15 6.36
C CYS A 35 -14.91 3.30 7.85
N PHE A 36 -14.93 2.24 8.61
CA PHE A 36 -14.49 2.19 10.02
C PHE A 36 -13.04 1.74 10.16
N GLY A 37 -12.40 1.35 9.04
CA GLY A 37 -11.02 0.87 9.01
C GLY A 37 -10.90 -0.63 9.31
N ASN A 38 -11.99 -1.39 9.31
CA ASN A 38 -11.90 -2.84 9.38
C ASN A 38 -11.38 -3.37 8.05
N VAL A 39 -10.36 -4.20 8.13
CA VAL A 39 -9.67 -4.78 6.98
C VAL A 39 -9.92 -6.26 6.94
N LYS A 40 -10.22 -6.77 5.75
CA LYS A 40 -10.24 -8.18 5.43
C LYS A 40 -9.37 -8.43 4.22
N ILE A 41 -8.40 -9.33 4.35
CA ILE A 41 -7.48 -9.69 3.28
C ILE A 41 -7.63 -11.16 2.98
N ILE A 42 -7.76 -11.49 1.70
CA ILE A 42 -7.76 -12.86 1.18
C ILE A 42 -6.57 -13.01 0.25
N GLU A 43 -5.73 -14.00 0.51
CA GLU A 43 -4.52 -14.29 -0.27
C GLU A 43 -4.60 -15.70 -0.85
N TYR A 44 -4.18 -15.81 -2.10
CA TYR A 44 -3.98 -17.08 -2.79
C TYR A 44 -2.61 -17.11 -3.46
N GLU A 45 -1.70 -17.92 -2.92
CA GLU A 45 -0.32 -18.13 -3.43
C GLU A 45 0.49 -16.87 -3.74
N THR A 46 0.16 -15.75 -3.08
CA THR A 46 0.93 -14.50 -3.16
C THR A 46 1.97 -14.41 -2.04
N PRO A 47 3.03 -13.61 -2.20
CA PRO A 47 3.85 -13.21 -1.06
C PRO A 47 2.99 -12.60 0.04
N SER A 48 3.29 -12.93 1.29
CA SER A 48 2.55 -12.39 2.44
C SER A 48 2.69 -10.88 2.51
N TYR A 49 1.55 -10.17 2.69
CA TYR A 49 1.59 -8.73 2.92
C TYR A 49 2.29 -8.38 4.23
N TYR A 50 2.79 -7.16 4.34
CA TYR A 50 3.34 -6.62 5.57
C TYR A 50 2.41 -5.58 6.17
N LEU A 51 2.16 -5.66 7.47
CA LEU A 51 1.56 -4.59 8.27
C LEU A 51 2.66 -3.92 9.09
N TYR A 52 2.97 -2.66 8.77
CA TYR A 52 3.89 -1.83 9.54
C TYR A 52 3.10 -0.88 10.45
N ARG A 53 3.22 -1.08 11.75
CA ARG A 53 2.48 -0.39 12.80
C ARG A 53 3.42 0.02 13.93
N ASN A 54 3.35 1.26 14.36
CA ASN A 54 4.11 1.76 15.53
C ASN A 54 5.61 1.41 15.48
N GLY A 55 6.25 1.58 14.31
CA GLY A 55 7.69 1.37 14.14
C GLY A 55 8.13 -0.10 13.98
N ARG A 56 7.20 -1.05 13.86
CA ARG A 56 7.50 -2.48 13.70
C ARG A 56 6.54 -3.19 12.75
N PHE A 57 6.97 -4.33 12.23
CA PHE A 57 6.08 -5.23 11.52
C PHE A 57 5.23 -6.03 12.51
N VAL A 58 3.95 -6.15 12.21
CA VAL A 58 2.96 -6.89 13.00
C VAL A 58 2.49 -8.08 12.18
N ASN A 59 2.58 -9.27 12.78
CA ASN A 59 2.01 -10.47 12.19
C ASN A 59 0.54 -10.59 12.61
N ILE A 60 -0.33 -10.67 11.61
CA ILE A 60 -1.75 -10.95 11.81
C ILE A 60 -1.96 -12.45 11.61
N SER A 61 -2.75 -13.05 12.53
CA SER A 61 -3.12 -14.46 12.38
C SER A 61 -3.96 -14.64 11.12
N LYS A 62 -3.68 -15.70 10.38
CA LYS A 62 -4.40 -16.06 9.16
C LYS A 62 -5.19 -17.34 9.38
N GLU A 63 -6.43 -17.31 8.95
CA GLU A 63 -7.28 -18.49 8.87
C GLU A 63 -7.14 -19.14 7.50
N LYS A 64 -7.16 -20.47 7.48
CA LYS A 64 -7.01 -21.27 6.27
C LYS A 64 -8.38 -21.80 5.86
N ILE A 65 -8.86 -21.43 4.69
CA ILE A 65 -10.15 -21.88 4.15
C ILE A 65 -9.89 -22.78 2.94
N PRO A 66 -10.39 -24.01 2.94
CA PRO A 66 -10.26 -24.90 1.79
C PRO A 66 -11.06 -24.38 0.60
N VAL A 67 -10.51 -24.54 -0.58
CA VAL A 67 -11.21 -24.26 -1.84
C VAL A 67 -11.94 -25.55 -2.27
N GLU A 68 -13.28 -25.47 -2.33
CA GLU A 68 -14.13 -26.58 -2.78
C GLU A 68 -14.16 -26.62 -4.31
N ARG A 69 -13.12 -27.21 -4.91
CA ARG A 69 -13.02 -27.41 -6.35
C ARG A 69 -12.34 -28.75 -6.61
N GLU A 70 -13.05 -29.67 -7.30
CA GLU A 70 -12.64 -31.06 -7.50
C GLU A 70 -11.26 -31.23 -8.18
N ASP A 71 -10.88 -30.26 -9.02
CA ASP A 71 -9.62 -30.29 -9.75
C ASP A 71 -8.45 -29.58 -9.05
N LEU A 72 -8.69 -29.00 -7.86
CA LEU A 72 -7.71 -28.30 -7.04
C LEU A 72 -7.58 -28.95 -5.64
N GLU A 73 -7.00 -30.14 -5.57
CA GLU A 73 -6.75 -30.82 -4.30
C GLU A 73 -5.77 -30.02 -3.43
N ASN A 74 -6.05 -29.97 -2.12
CA ASN A 74 -5.21 -29.29 -1.12
C ASN A 74 -4.96 -27.80 -1.37
N THR A 75 -5.88 -27.12 -2.05
CA THR A 75 -5.81 -25.68 -2.29
C THR A 75 -6.56 -24.92 -1.20
N PHE A 76 -5.98 -23.81 -0.76
CA PHE A 76 -6.52 -23.02 0.36
C PHE A 76 -6.41 -21.53 0.06
N LEU A 77 -7.38 -20.78 0.56
CA LEU A 77 -7.31 -19.34 0.71
C LEU A 77 -6.83 -19.00 2.13
N TRP A 78 -6.00 -17.98 2.26
CA TRP A 78 -5.63 -17.44 3.55
C TRP A 78 -6.40 -16.17 3.81
N ILE A 79 -7.09 -16.11 4.96
CA ILE A 79 -7.88 -14.95 5.36
C ILE A 79 -7.30 -14.35 6.62
N SER A 80 -7.17 -13.04 6.63
CA SER A 80 -6.83 -12.27 7.83
C SER A 80 -7.78 -11.09 8.00
N GLU A 81 -8.11 -10.79 9.25
CA GLU A 81 -8.98 -9.69 9.64
C GLU A 81 -8.32 -8.87 10.76
N PHE A 82 -8.37 -7.56 10.64
CA PHE A 82 -7.88 -6.64 11.66
C PHE A 82 -8.46 -5.24 11.44
N THR A 83 -8.26 -4.35 12.41
CA THR A 83 -8.65 -2.94 12.27
C THR A 83 -7.40 -2.08 12.09
N LEU A 84 -7.44 -1.14 11.13
CA LEU A 84 -6.37 -0.16 10.91
C LEU A 84 -6.27 0.83 12.07
N GLU A 85 -5.05 1.12 12.44
CA GLU A 85 -4.70 2.21 13.33
C GLU A 85 -4.11 3.39 12.54
N LYS A 86 -4.09 4.57 13.17
CA LYS A 86 -3.43 5.74 12.56
C LYS A 86 -1.95 5.44 12.33
N GLU A 87 -1.47 5.84 11.14
CA GLU A 87 -0.11 5.66 10.65
C GLU A 87 0.24 4.22 10.23
N ASP A 88 -0.72 3.30 10.23
CA ASP A 88 -0.53 1.97 9.67
C ASP A 88 -0.21 2.02 8.17
N ARG A 89 0.64 1.11 7.75
CA ARG A 89 0.93 0.84 6.34
C ARG A 89 0.76 -0.65 6.06
N ILE A 90 -0.13 -0.97 5.13
CA ILE A 90 -0.22 -2.31 4.55
C ILE A 90 0.56 -2.28 3.24
N ILE A 91 1.50 -3.21 3.07
CA ILE A 91 2.37 -3.28 1.91
C ILE A 91 2.18 -4.63 1.25
N PHE A 92 1.74 -4.62 0.00
CA PHE A 92 1.61 -5.77 -0.88
C PHE A 92 2.64 -5.68 -1.99
N PHE A 93 3.15 -6.81 -2.42
CA PHE A 93 4.07 -6.87 -3.57
C PHE A 93 3.96 -8.22 -4.28
N SER A 94 4.34 -8.23 -5.55
CA SER A 94 4.48 -9.47 -6.31
C SER A 94 5.76 -10.21 -5.93
N ASP A 95 5.86 -11.45 -6.34
CA ASP A 95 7.03 -12.29 -6.13
C ASP A 95 8.29 -11.73 -6.79
N GLY A 96 8.18 -10.99 -7.90
CA GLY A 96 9.29 -10.24 -8.46
C GLY A 96 9.97 -9.27 -7.49
N VAL A 97 9.27 -8.78 -6.45
CA VAL A 97 9.89 -8.02 -5.36
C VAL A 97 10.57 -8.94 -4.36
N SER A 98 9.85 -9.93 -3.81
CA SER A 98 10.37 -10.82 -2.77
C SER A 98 11.51 -11.71 -3.25
N GLN A 99 11.49 -12.09 -4.53
CA GLN A 99 12.51 -12.93 -5.17
C GLN A 99 13.63 -12.12 -5.84
N SER A 100 13.56 -10.78 -5.83
CA SER A 100 14.60 -9.95 -6.45
C SER A 100 15.98 -10.29 -5.91
N GLY A 101 16.97 -10.37 -6.79
CA GLY A 101 18.34 -10.76 -6.48
C GLY A 101 18.54 -12.24 -6.16
N MET A 102 17.49 -13.08 -6.25
CA MET A 102 17.57 -14.51 -5.96
C MET A 102 18.68 -15.20 -6.75
N GLY A 103 19.39 -16.10 -6.06
CA GLY A 103 20.52 -16.86 -6.62
C GLY A 103 21.85 -16.09 -6.61
N THR A 104 21.88 -14.86 -6.10
CA THR A 104 23.14 -14.14 -5.87
C THR A 104 23.76 -14.55 -4.53
N ALA A 105 25.08 -14.36 -4.38
CA ALA A 105 25.78 -14.65 -3.13
C ALA A 105 25.23 -13.84 -1.92
N LYS A 106 24.65 -12.66 -2.18
CA LYS A 106 24.08 -11.79 -1.14
C LYS A 106 22.62 -12.13 -0.81
N MET A 107 21.88 -12.65 -1.77
CA MET A 107 20.47 -12.95 -1.65
C MET A 107 20.15 -14.32 -2.25
N PRO A 108 20.64 -15.42 -1.65
CA PRO A 108 20.47 -16.76 -2.20
C PRO A 108 18.99 -17.18 -2.30
N PHE A 109 18.15 -16.67 -1.39
CA PHE A 109 16.70 -16.97 -1.30
C PHE A 109 15.79 -15.79 -1.68
N GLY A 110 16.36 -14.73 -2.28
CA GLY A 110 15.64 -13.50 -2.60
C GLY A 110 15.75 -12.42 -1.50
N TRP A 111 14.88 -11.43 -1.58
CA TRP A 111 14.99 -10.19 -0.80
C TRP A 111 13.92 -10.02 0.30
N GLU A 112 13.12 -11.03 0.63
CA GLU A 112 11.99 -10.91 1.56
C GLU A 112 12.38 -10.31 2.92
N ASP A 113 13.42 -10.82 3.57
CA ASP A 113 13.89 -10.28 4.86
C ASP A 113 14.55 -8.90 4.70
N GLY A 114 15.32 -8.71 3.65
CA GLY A 114 15.93 -7.41 3.33
C GLY A 114 14.90 -6.34 3.01
N ALA A 115 13.75 -6.72 2.44
CA ALA A 115 12.65 -5.80 2.18
C ALA A 115 12.05 -5.24 3.47
N LYS A 116 11.89 -6.06 4.51
CA LYS A 116 11.41 -5.59 5.83
C LYS A 116 12.34 -4.55 6.41
N GLU A 117 13.64 -4.84 6.45
CA GLU A 117 14.66 -3.90 6.97
C GLU A 117 14.67 -2.61 6.15
N TYR A 118 14.65 -2.69 4.83
CA TYR A 118 14.64 -1.54 3.93
C TYR A 118 13.42 -0.66 4.15
N ILE A 119 12.22 -1.25 4.24
CA ILE A 119 10.96 -0.54 4.48
C ILE A 119 11.01 0.16 5.85
N ALA A 120 11.43 -0.55 6.90
CA ALA A 120 11.55 0.03 8.24
C ALA A 120 12.49 1.23 8.25
N ASN A 121 13.64 1.13 7.62
CA ASN A 121 14.62 2.22 7.52
C ASN A 121 14.04 3.42 6.77
N LEU A 122 13.34 3.21 5.65
CA LEU A 122 12.71 4.29 4.90
C LEU A 122 11.62 5.00 5.71
N VAL A 123 10.75 4.26 6.39
CA VAL A 123 9.67 4.85 7.18
C VAL A 123 10.22 5.59 8.39
N ASN A 124 11.26 5.07 9.05
CA ASN A 124 11.90 5.73 10.18
C ASN A 124 12.67 7.00 9.75
N GLN A 125 13.33 6.96 8.61
CA GLN A 125 14.06 8.12 8.09
C GLN A 125 13.12 9.21 7.57
N TYR A 126 12.00 8.81 6.97
CA TYR A 126 11.03 9.70 6.34
C TYR A 126 9.63 9.43 6.91
N ASN A 127 9.35 9.88 8.14
CA ASN A 127 8.09 9.63 8.86
C ASN A 127 6.83 9.94 8.05
N ASN A 128 6.90 10.90 7.12
CA ASN A 128 5.80 11.33 6.28
C ASN A 128 5.88 10.79 4.83
N ILE A 129 6.71 9.78 4.56
CA ILE A 129 6.82 9.19 3.24
C ILE A 129 5.43 8.78 2.74
N SER A 130 5.08 9.20 1.52
CA SER A 130 3.77 8.85 0.94
C SER A 130 3.71 7.39 0.53
N ALA A 131 2.49 6.83 0.45
CA ALA A 131 2.28 5.47 -0.04
C ALA A 131 2.91 5.26 -1.42
N LYS A 132 2.68 6.21 -2.34
CA LYS A 132 3.25 6.20 -3.69
C LYS A 132 4.79 6.17 -3.67
N GLU A 133 5.40 7.06 -2.88
CA GLU A 133 6.85 7.16 -2.83
C GLU A 133 7.49 5.90 -2.21
N LEU A 134 6.86 5.35 -1.16
CA LEU A 134 7.32 4.11 -0.54
C LEU A 134 7.25 2.95 -1.54
N ALA A 135 6.12 2.79 -2.25
CA ALA A 135 5.96 1.77 -3.27
C ALA A 135 7.03 1.88 -4.38
N HIS A 136 7.25 3.09 -4.91
CA HIS A 136 8.30 3.33 -5.90
C HIS A 136 9.70 2.97 -5.40
N LYS A 137 10.04 3.32 -4.15
CA LYS A 137 11.36 3.00 -3.58
C LYS A 137 11.56 1.49 -3.42
N ILE A 138 10.49 0.75 -3.06
CA ILE A 138 10.54 -0.71 -2.96
C ILE A 138 10.80 -1.34 -4.33
N VAL A 139 10.02 -0.96 -5.35
CA VAL A 139 10.18 -1.48 -6.72
C VAL A 139 11.56 -1.13 -7.29
N ASN A 140 12.00 0.12 -7.15
CA ASN A 140 13.33 0.54 -7.60
C ASN A 140 14.47 -0.21 -6.91
N GLN A 141 14.30 -0.61 -5.64
CA GLN A 141 15.29 -1.43 -4.95
C GLN A 141 15.29 -2.86 -5.47
N ALA A 142 14.12 -3.44 -5.73
CA ALA A 142 14.01 -4.76 -6.36
C ALA A 142 14.70 -4.80 -7.73
N GLU A 143 14.47 -3.77 -8.56
CA GLU A 143 15.15 -3.63 -9.85
C GLU A 143 16.68 -3.57 -9.71
N LYS A 144 17.19 -2.83 -8.71
CA LYS A 144 18.63 -2.81 -8.41
C LYS A 144 19.17 -4.16 -7.96
N ASN A 145 18.40 -4.91 -7.18
CA ASN A 145 18.76 -6.24 -6.73
C ASN A 145 18.96 -7.20 -7.92
N ASP A 146 18.16 -7.02 -8.98
CA ASP A 146 18.25 -7.77 -10.25
C ASP A 146 19.24 -7.17 -11.26
N GLY A 147 20.05 -6.19 -10.84
CA GLY A 147 21.03 -5.54 -11.71
C GLY A 147 20.42 -4.71 -12.82
N TYR A 148 19.25 -4.09 -12.57
CA TYR A 148 18.44 -3.31 -13.53
C TYR A 148 17.89 -4.14 -14.71
N SER A 149 17.75 -5.44 -14.54
CA SER A 149 17.15 -6.35 -15.49
C SER A 149 16.17 -7.24 -14.74
N LEU A 150 14.94 -6.75 -14.60
CA LEU A 150 13.88 -7.47 -13.91
C LEU A 150 13.70 -8.87 -14.50
N LYS A 151 13.62 -9.86 -13.64
CA LYS A 151 13.46 -11.28 -14.00
C LYS A 151 12.00 -11.69 -14.04
N ASP A 152 11.13 -10.91 -13.39
CA ASP A 152 9.71 -11.16 -13.29
C ASP A 152 8.93 -9.86 -13.13
N ASP A 153 7.60 -9.92 -13.24
CA ASP A 153 6.68 -8.82 -13.04
C ASP A 153 6.80 -8.29 -11.61
N THR A 154 7.29 -7.06 -11.49
CA THR A 154 7.66 -6.45 -10.21
C THR A 154 6.69 -5.31 -9.88
N SER A 155 5.83 -5.52 -8.91
CA SER A 155 4.82 -4.55 -8.49
C SER A 155 4.75 -4.41 -6.97
N CYS A 156 4.36 -3.21 -6.51
CA CYS A 156 4.13 -2.94 -5.09
C CYS A 156 2.93 -2.00 -4.92
N CYS A 157 2.08 -2.34 -3.97
CA CYS A 157 0.96 -1.50 -3.54
C CYS A 157 1.10 -1.17 -2.06
N VAL A 158 0.93 0.08 -1.69
CA VAL A 158 0.96 0.53 -0.30
C VAL A 158 -0.34 1.23 0.05
N ILE A 159 -0.99 0.75 1.10
CA ILE A 159 -2.14 1.43 1.72
C ILE A 159 -1.64 2.09 3.00
N TYR A 160 -1.86 3.40 3.14
CA TYR A 160 -1.39 4.18 4.28
C TYR A 160 -2.53 4.90 4.98
N MET A 161 -2.86 4.47 6.20
CA MET A 161 -3.84 5.11 7.08
C MET A 161 -3.24 6.34 7.75
N ARG A 162 -3.00 7.39 6.97
CA ARG A 162 -2.36 8.61 7.43
C ARG A 162 -3.30 9.53 8.19
N LYS A 163 -2.74 10.40 9.04
CA LYS A 163 -3.49 11.52 9.62
C LYS A 163 -4.03 12.44 8.50
N PRO A 164 -5.25 12.97 8.66
CA PRO A 164 -5.77 13.97 7.72
C PRO A 164 -4.80 15.13 7.57
N ARG A 165 -4.65 15.63 6.35
CA ARG A 165 -3.88 16.82 6.05
C ARG A 165 -4.82 17.93 5.61
N ASN A 166 -4.69 19.10 6.23
CA ASN A 166 -5.46 20.26 5.87
C ASN A 166 -4.75 21.04 4.75
N LEU A 167 -5.51 21.44 3.74
CA LEU A 167 -5.08 22.29 2.67
C LEU A 167 -6.01 23.50 2.60
N LEU A 168 -5.44 24.71 2.72
CA LEU A 168 -6.13 25.95 2.44
C LEU A 168 -5.83 26.36 1.01
N VAL A 169 -6.87 26.57 0.22
CA VAL A 169 -6.75 27.19 -1.11
C VAL A 169 -7.42 28.54 -1.04
N CYS A 170 -6.65 29.61 -1.25
CA CYS A 170 -7.14 30.97 -1.25
C CYS A 170 -7.11 31.51 -2.68
N THR A 171 -8.31 31.81 -3.24
CA THR A 171 -8.49 32.27 -4.61
C THR A 171 -9.21 33.63 -4.60
N GLY A 172 -8.54 34.68 -4.97
CA GLY A 172 -9.09 36.03 -5.02
C GLY A 172 -9.03 36.77 -3.67
N PRO A 173 -9.03 38.12 -3.74
CA PRO A 173 -9.11 38.98 -2.57
C PRO A 173 -10.53 39.02 -2.00
N PRO A 174 -10.73 39.53 -0.77
CA PRO A 174 -12.05 39.89 -0.27
C PRO A 174 -12.74 40.92 -1.16
N TYR A 175 -14.06 40.89 -1.16
CA TYR A 175 -14.86 41.88 -1.89
C TYR A 175 -14.66 43.32 -1.34
N ASP A 176 -14.53 43.44 0.01
CA ASP A 176 -14.25 44.71 0.69
C ASP A 176 -12.80 44.72 1.19
N GLU A 177 -12.01 45.66 0.76
CA GLU A 177 -10.60 45.85 1.12
C GLU A 177 -10.37 45.94 2.66
N LYS A 178 -11.37 46.39 3.41
CA LYS A 178 -11.31 46.41 4.88
C LYS A 178 -11.08 45.01 5.47
N ASN A 179 -11.42 43.97 4.73
CA ASN A 179 -11.27 42.59 5.14
C ASN A 179 -9.91 41.98 4.76
N ASP A 180 -9.05 42.70 4.06
CA ASP A 180 -7.73 42.21 3.64
C ASP A 180 -6.88 41.75 4.82
N LYS A 181 -6.82 42.58 5.87
CA LYS A 181 -6.08 42.26 7.08
C LYS A 181 -6.66 41.00 7.81
N TYR A 182 -7.99 40.86 7.80
CA TYR A 182 -8.64 39.69 8.35
C TYR A 182 -8.29 38.44 7.55
N LEU A 183 -8.35 38.48 6.23
CA LEU A 183 -7.95 37.39 5.37
C LEU A 183 -6.49 37.00 5.62
N ALA A 184 -5.56 37.95 5.61
CA ALA A 184 -4.15 37.69 5.85
C ALA A 184 -3.90 36.97 7.18
N ASN A 185 -4.57 37.41 8.26
CA ASN A 185 -4.44 36.76 9.56
C ASN A 185 -5.00 35.34 9.55
N ARG A 186 -6.18 35.11 8.96
CA ARG A 186 -6.78 33.77 8.83
C ARG A 186 -5.87 32.81 8.08
N VAL A 187 -5.25 33.28 7.01
CA VAL A 187 -4.29 32.48 6.22
C VAL A 187 -3.02 32.20 7.03
N ARG A 188 -2.50 33.19 7.77
CA ARG A 188 -1.31 32.97 8.64
C ARG A 188 -1.55 31.94 9.72
N GLU A 189 -2.68 32.01 10.40
CA GLU A 189 -3.05 31.14 11.51
C GLU A 189 -3.41 29.71 11.07
N PHE A 190 -3.75 29.52 9.79
CA PHE A 190 -4.17 28.18 9.32
C PHE A 190 -3.04 27.17 9.47
N GLN A 191 -3.35 26.06 10.14
CA GLN A 191 -2.42 24.93 10.33
C GLN A 191 -2.58 23.94 9.17
N GLY A 192 -1.59 23.92 8.27
CA GLY A 192 -1.61 23.03 7.09
C GLY A 192 -0.87 23.63 5.89
N LYS A 193 -0.99 22.98 4.75
CA LYS A 193 -0.47 23.51 3.49
C LYS A 193 -1.37 24.62 2.99
N LYS A 194 -0.78 25.63 2.37
CA LYS A 194 -1.47 26.81 1.84
C LYS A 194 -1.12 26.97 0.37
N ILE A 195 -2.14 27.18 -0.45
CA ILE A 195 -1.99 27.56 -1.87
C ILE A 195 -2.66 28.91 -2.05
N LEU A 196 -1.88 29.88 -2.49
CA LEU A 196 -2.35 31.22 -2.82
C LEU A 196 -2.44 31.35 -4.34
N CYS A 197 -3.64 31.64 -4.86
CA CYS A 197 -3.90 31.80 -6.28
C CYS A 197 -4.18 33.27 -6.60
N GLY A 198 -3.39 33.84 -7.54
CA GLY A 198 -3.52 35.20 -7.98
C GLY A 198 -2.57 36.19 -7.29
N GLY A 199 -2.04 37.16 -8.09
CA GLY A 199 -1.07 38.13 -7.62
C GLY A 199 -1.58 39.04 -6.52
N THR A 200 -2.80 39.59 -6.69
CA THR A 200 -3.44 40.46 -5.68
C THR A 200 -3.61 39.74 -4.34
N THR A 201 -4.10 38.50 -4.36
CA THR A 201 -4.24 37.68 -3.14
C THR A 201 -2.90 37.47 -2.46
N ALA A 202 -1.86 37.15 -3.22
CA ALA A 202 -0.52 36.97 -2.69
C ALA A 202 0.03 38.24 -2.04
N THR A 203 -0.17 39.39 -2.68
CA THR A 203 0.27 40.70 -2.15
C THR A 203 -0.42 41.07 -0.82
N ILE A 204 -1.73 40.76 -0.68
CA ILE A 204 -2.48 41.03 0.56
C ILE A 204 -1.98 40.16 1.72
N ILE A 205 -1.54 38.95 1.41
CA ILE A 205 -1.15 37.95 2.43
C ILE A 205 0.34 38.04 2.80
N SER A 206 1.17 38.63 1.93
CA SER A 206 2.60 38.86 2.18
C SER A 206 2.83 39.84 3.31
#